data_3a105ddb9870b337a98b52fac98d4575
#
_entry.id   3a105ddb9870b337a98b52fac98d4575
#
_cell.length_a   1.000
_cell.length_b   1.000
_cell.length_c   1.000
_cell.angle_alpha   90.00
_cell.angle_beta   90.00
_cell.angle_gamma   90.00
#
_symmetry.space_group_name_H-M   'P 1'
#
loop_
_entity.id
_entity.type
_entity.pdbx_description
1 polymer ?
#
loop_
_entity_poly.entity_id
_entity_poly.type
_entity_poly.pdbx_seq_one_letter_code
_entity_poly.pdbx_strand_id
1 'polypeptide(L)'
;NENDGVIVGGCYLDSTSTIGNCSVTNNGGKSWSPVTEKPPLGYRSCVANIPGTEWWIVVGRTGTDYSKDNGRTWTSLSNEGYFACAFSENVGWAVGRNGKMAKMGLR
;
A
#
# COMPACT_ATOMS: atom_id res chain seq x y z
N ASN A 1 14.29 0.97 0.17
CA ASN A 1 15.64 0.80 0.71
C ASN A 1 15.55 0.59 2.22
N GLU A 2 16.65 0.40 2.88
CA GLU A 2 16.64 0.05 4.30
C GLU A 2 16.28 1.20 5.23
N ASN A 3 16.23 2.43 4.73
CA ASN A 3 15.84 3.60 5.52
C ASN A 3 14.38 3.95 5.38
N ASP A 4 13.78 3.67 4.24
CA ASP A 4 12.40 4.02 3.97
C ASP A 4 11.49 2.83 4.15
N GLY A 5 10.40 3.03 4.87
CA GLY A 5 9.43 1.99 5.10
C GLY A 5 8.01 2.55 5.22
N VAL A 6 7.05 1.67 5.02
CA VAL A 6 5.63 2.00 5.06
C VAL A 6 4.91 0.92 5.82
N ILE A 7 4.06 1.31 6.76
CA ILE A 7 3.13 0.39 7.40
C ILE A 7 1.71 0.85 7.14
N VAL A 8 0.83 -0.12 6.92
CA VAL A 8 -0.58 0.17 6.62
C VAL A 8 -1.47 -0.70 7.49
N GLY A 9 -2.70 -0.30 7.60
CA GLY A 9 -3.71 -1.00 8.36
C GLY A 9 -4.99 -0.21 8.34
N GLY A 10 -5.47 0.16 9.51
CA GLY A 10 -6.68 0.93 9.67
C GLY A 10 -7.72 0.17 10.46
N CYS A 11 -8.98 0.57 10.30
CA CYS A 11 -10.08 -0.04 11.01
C CYS A 11 -10.80 -1.04 10.10
N TYR A 12 -10.64 -2.34 10.36
CA TYR A 12 -11.29 -3.32 9.47
C TYR A 12 -12.81 -3.38 9.71
N LEU A 13 -13.30 -2.81 10.81
CA LEU A 13 -14.74 -2.68 11.06
C LEU A 13 -15.34 -1.53 10.24
N ASP A 14 -14.50 -0.60 9.81
CA ASP A 14 -14.89 0.47 8.89
C ASP A 14 -13.78 0.57 7.84
N SER A 15 -13.86 -0.28 6.83
CA SER A 15 -12.78 -0.44 5.86
C SER A 15 -12.65 0.74 4.89
N THR A 16 -13.52 1.74 4.98
CA THR A 16 -13.37 2.96 4.20
C THR A 16 -12.77 4.11 5.01
N SER A 17 -12.55 3.92 6.32
CA SER A 17 -11.95 4.96 7.15
C SER A 17 -10.46 5.12 6.80
N THR A 18 -10.01 6.37 6.67
CA THR A 18 -8.62 6.69 6.40
C THR A 18 -7.85 7.10 7.65
N ILE A 19 -8.51 7.14 8.80
CA ILE A 19 -7.90 7.62 10.05
C ILE A 19 -6.91 6.60 10.56
N GLY A 20 -5.63 7.02 10.68
CA GLY A 20 -4.60 6.17 11.25
C GLY A 20 -4.25 4.95 10.42
N ASN A 21 -4.48 4.99 9.11
CA ASN A 21 -4.31 3.80 8.28
C ASN A 21 -2.92 3.67 7.63
N CYS A 22 -2.03 4.65 7.82
CA CYS A 22 -0.73 4.61 7.17
C CYS A 22 0.29 5.44 7.93
N SER A 23 1.50 4.92 8.08
CA SER A 23 2.64 5.66 8.62
C SER A 23 3.89 5.33 7.83
N VAL A 24 4.83 6.27 7.81
CA VAL A 24 6.08 6.11 7.06
C VAL A 24 7.27 6.38 7.97
N THR A 25 8.40 5.79 7.61
CA THR A 25 9.68 6.07 8.24
C THR A 25 10.71 6.38 7.17
N ASN A 26 11.67 7.24 7.50
CA ASN A 26 12.82 7.49 6.62
C ASN A 26 14.14 7.25 7.36
N ASN A 27 14.09 6.60 8.51
CA ASN A 27 15.28 6.35 9.34
C ASN A 27 15.33 4.90 9.83
N GLY A 28 14.88 3.97 9.00
CA GLY A 28 14.98 2.55 9.29
C GLY A 28 14.05 2.07 10.39
N GLY A 29 12.95 2.78 10.62
CA GLY A 29 11.97 2.38 11.62
C GLY A 29 12.23 2.92 13.02
N LYS A 30 13.21 3.80 13.18
CA LYS A 30 13.49 4.41 14.49
C LYS A 30 12.38 5.36 14.92
N SER A 31 11.74 6.01 13.98
CA SER A 31 10.57 6.82 14.21
C SER A 31 9.63 6.73 13.02
N TRP A 32 8.33 6.90 13.27
CA TRP A 32 7.28 6.78 12.27
C TRP A 32 6.40 8.02 12.30
N SER A 33 6.00 8.48 11.12
CA SER A 33 5.12 9.64 10.98
C SER A 33 3.82 9.22 10.31
N PRO A 34 2.67 9.57 10.88
CA PRO A 34 1.40 9.24 10.24
C PRO A 34 1.19 10.05 8.96
N VAL A 35 0.59 9.41 7.97
CA VAL A 35 0.21 10.07 6.73
C VAL A 35 -1.20 10.60 6.90
N THR A 36 -1.36 11.93 6.93
CA THR A 36 -2.63 12.55 7.26
C THR A 36 -3.26 13.34 6.11
N GLU A 37 -2.44 13.80 5.16
CA GLU A 37 -2.98 14.66 4.09
C GLU A 37 -3.53 13.86 2.93
N LYS A 38 -2.80 12.87 2.48
CA LYS A 38 -3.24 12.07 1.33
C LYS A 38 -2.97 10.60 1.58
N PRO A 39 -3.67 10.00 2.56
CA PRO A 39 -3.46 8.58 2.89
C PRO A 39 -4.13 7.66 1.87
N PRO A 40 -3.86 6.35 1.95
CA PRO A 40 -4.68 5.38 1.21
C PRO A 40 -6.15 5.52 1.60
N LEU A 41 -7.04 5.09 0.71
CA LEU A 41 -8.47 5.36 0.86
C LEU A 41 -9.22 4.32 1.71
N GLY A 42 -8.59 3.77 2.73
CA GLY A 42 -9.26 2.87 3.65
C GLY A 42 -8.33 1.89 4.30
N TYR A 43 -8.91 0.86 4.93
CA TYR A 43 -8.15 -0.22 5.52
C TYR A 43 -7.38 -0.96 4.42
N ARG A 44 -6.08 -1.13 4.63
CA ARG A 44 -5.23 -1.86 3.69
C ARG A 44 -4.53 -2.99 4.44
N SER A 45 -4.49 -4.15 3.81
CA SER A 45 -4.02 -5.37 4.45
C SER A 45 -2.62 -5.78 4.02
N CYS A 46 -2.09 -5.18 2.98
CA CYS A 46 -0.76 -5.52 2.49
C CYS A 46 -0.15 -4.32 1.77
N VAL A 47 1.14 -4.14 1.97
CA VAL A 47 1.91 -3.10 1.29
C VAL A 47 3.16 -3.73 0.69
N ALA A 48 3.55 -3.28 -0.49
CA ALA A 48 4.75 -3.77 -1.15
C ALA A 48 5.46 -2.63 -1.85
N ASN A 49 6.78 -2.64 -1.74
CA ASN A 49 7.65 -1.72 -2.47
C ASN A 49 7.97 -2.32 -3.83
N ILE A 50 7.98 -1.48 -4.87
CA ILE A 50 8.46 -1.90 -6.18
C ILE A 50 9.98 -1.82 -6.11
N PRO A 51 10.70 -2.95 -6.24
CA PRO A 51 12.13 -2.99 -5.96
C PRO A 51 12.92 -1.95 -6.74
N GLY A 52 13.82 -1.27 -6.04
CA GLY A 52 14.69 -0.27 -6.64
C GLY A 52 14.06 1.07 -6.91
N THR A 53 12.84 1.31 -6.42
CA THR A 53 12.12 2.57 -6.66
C THR A 53 11.56 3.14 -5.38
N GLU A 54 11.01 4.37 -5.47
CA GLU A 54 10.24 4.98 -4.38
C GLU A 54 8.75 4.69 -4.48
N TRP A 55 8.36 3.79 -5.39
CA TRP A 55 6.96 3.43 -5.60
C TRP A 55 6.54 2.31 -4.66
N TRP A 56 5.34 2.43 -4.16
CA TRP A 56 4.72 1.46 -3.26
C TRP A 56 3.28 1.22 -3.69
N ILE A 57 2.81 -0.02 -3.48
CA ILE A 57 1.43 -0.41 -3.76
C ILE A 57 0.83 -0.93 -2.45
N VAL A 58 -0.40 -0.54 -2.18
CA VAL A 58 -1.16 -1.10 -1.06
C VAL A 58 -2.45 -1.69 -1.60
N VAL A 59 -2.87 -2.80 -0.99
CA VAL A 59 -4.13 -3.43 -1.34
C VAL A 59 -4.95 -3.70 -0.08
N GLY A 60 -6.25 -3.69 -0.24
CA GLY A 60 -7.20 -4.04 0.79
C GLY A 60 -8.51 -4.40 0.13
N ARG A 61 -9.50 -4.81 0.92
CA ARG A 61 -10.75 -5.28 0.33
C ARG A 61 -11.58 -4.18 -0.33
N THR A 62 -11.32 -2.92 -0.01
CA THR A 62 -12.08 -1.80 -0.60
C THR A 62 -11.32 -1.08 -1.71
N GLY A 63 -10.09 -1.51 -2.02
CA GLY A 63 -9.39 -0.89 -3.13
C GLY A 63 -7.89 -1.05 -3.07
N THR A 64 -7.24 -0.46 -4.07
CA THR A 64 -5.81 -0.48 -4.29
C THR A 64 -5.33 0.94 -4.50
N ASP A 65 -4.24 1.31 -3.84
CA ASP A 65 -3.64 2.63 -4.00
C ASP A 65 -2.16 2.49 -4.28
N TYR A 66 -1.56 3.54 -4.84
CA TYR A 66 -0.12 3.57 -5.05
C TYR A 66 0.47 4.90 -4.57
N SER A 67 1.75 4.86 -4.25
CA SER A 67 2.52 6.04 -3.88
C SER A 67 3.78 6.07 -4.72
N LYS A 68 4.20 7.27 -5.13
CA LYS A 68 5.42 7.48 -5.90
C LYS A 68 6.49 8.19 -5.08
N ASP A 69 6.23 8.43 -3.80
CA ASP A 69 7.10 9.25 -2.95
C ASP A 69 7.35 8.59 -1.59
N ASN A 70 7.59 7.29 -1.60
CA ASN A 70 7.89 6.51 -0.40
C ASN A 70 6.77 6.56 0.63
N GLY A 71 5.52 6.58 0.14
CA GLY A 71 4.36 6.46 1.01
C GLY A 71 3.83 7.75 1.59
N ARG A 72 4.39 8.89 1.21
CA ARG A 72 3.96 10.16 1.77
C ARG A 72 2.63 10.64 1.22
N THR A 73 2.36 10.38 -0.05
CA THR A 73 1.07 10.67 -0.66
C THR A 73 0.62 9.48 -1.49
N TRP A 74 -0.68 9.23 -1.50
CA TRP A 74 -1.27 8.05 -2.15
C TRP A 74 -2.33 8.46 -3.15
N THR A 75 -2.43 7.67 -4.22
CA THR A 75 -3.42 7.87 -5.27
C THR A 75 -4.17 6.58 -5.47
N SER A 76 -5.49 6.67 -5.57
CA SER A 76 -6.32 5.50 -5.83
C SER A 76 -6.03 4.95 -7.22
N LEU A 77 -5.74 3.67 -7.30
CA LEU A 77 -5.53 2.99 -8.57
C LEU A 77 -6.80 2.28 -9.03
N SER A 78 -7.54 1.70 -8.08
CA SER A 78 -8.68 0.87 -8.41
C SER A 78 -9.53 0.66 -7.17
N ASN A 79 -10.82 0.41 -7.35
CA ASN A 79 -11.71 -0.02 -6.27
C ASN A 79 -11.69 -1.54 -6.08
N GLU A 80 -10.91 -2.25 -6.89
CA GLU A 80 -10.78 -3.71 -6.77
C GLU A 80 -10.08 -4.07 -5.48
N GLY A 81 -10.67 -5.03 -4.76
CA GLY A 81 -10.12 -5.46 -3.48
C GLY A 81 -9.26 -6.70 -3.58
N TYR A 82 -8.18 -6.71 -2.81
CA TYR A 82 -7.27 -7.85 -2.72
C TYR A 82 -6.83 -7.98 -1.27
N PHE A 83 -6.31 -9.17 -0.91
CA PHE A 83 -5.83 -9.44 0.43
C PHE A 83 -4.33 -9.22 0.57
N ALA A 84 -3.57 -9.53 -0.48
CA ALA A 84 -2.11 -9.48 -0.43
C ALA A 84 -1.55 -9.17 -1.80
N CYS A 85 -0.33 -8.64 -1.81
CA CYS A 85 0.40 -8.36 -3.04
C CYS A 85 1.89 -8.54 -2.79
N ALA A 86 2.64 -8.74 -3.88
CA ALA A 86 4.09 -8.84 -3.83
C ALA A 86 4.64 -8.44 -5.18
N PHE A 87 5.87 -7.94 -5.18
CA PHE A 87 6.53 -7.50 -6.41
C PHE A 87 7.90 -8.13 -6.54
N SER A 88 8.27 -8.43 -7.77
CA SER A 88 9.60 -8.88 -8.14
C SER A 88 10.00 -8.08 -9.36
N GLU A 89 11.01 -7.25 -9.23
CA GLU A 89 11.50 -6.38 -10.30
C GLU A 89 10.38 -5.57 -10.95
N ASN A 90 9.94 -5.95 -12.15
CA ASN A 90 8.98 -5.17 -12.93
C ASN A 90 7.56 -5.73 -12.93
N VAL A 91 7.31 -6.76 -12.14
CA VAL A 91 5.99 -7.39 -12.15
C VAL A 91 5.53 -7.62 -10.73
N GLY A 92 4.24 -7.40 -10.52
CA GLY A 92 3.61 -7.65 -9.23
C GLY A 92 2.40 -8.54 -9.38
N TRP A 93 2.01 -9.14 -8.27
CA TRP A 93 0.86 -10.03 -8.20
C TRP A 93 0.03 -9.65 -7.00
N ALA A 94 -1.28 -9.68 -7.14
CA ALA A 94 -2.20 -9.49 -6.03
C ALA A 94 -3.17 -10.66 -6.01
N VAL A 95 -3.59 -11.07 -4.82
CA VAL A 95 -4.55 -12.14 -4.65
C VAL A 95 -5.68 -11.67 -3.76
N GLY A 96 -6.88 -12.17 -4.02
CA GLY A 96 -8.07 -11.77 -3.29
C GLY A 96 -9.02 -12.92 -3.09
N ARG A 97 -10.28 -12.57 -2.82
CA ARG A 97 -11.32 -13.53 -2.48
C ARG A 97 -11.62 -14.46 -3.66
N ASN A 98 -11.88 -15.72 -3.34
CA ASN A 98 -12.35 -16.73 -4.32
C ASN A 98 -11.37 -16.97 -5.45
N GLY A 99 -10.07 -16.94 -5.16
CA GLY A 99 -9.06 -17.18 -6.18
C GLY A 99 -8.83 -16.02 -7.12
N LYS A 100 -9.36 -14.85 -6.81
CA LYS A 100 -9.13 -13.65 -7.61
C LYS A 100 -7.65 -13.31 -7.62
N MET A 101 -7.12 -13.05 -8.81
CA MET A 101 -5.72 -12.71 -8.99
C MET A 101 -5.56 -11.59 -10.00
N ALA A 102 -4.54 -10.77 -9.80
CA ALA A 102 -4.19 -9.73 -10.77
C ALA A 102 -2.68 -9.70 -10.93
N LYS A 103 -2.25 -9.45 -12.16
CA LYS A 103 -0.85 -9.22 -12.49
C LYS A 103 -0.68 -7.75 -12.79
N MET A 104 0.32 -7.12 -12.17
CA MET A 104 0.59 -5.71 -12.37
C MET A 104 1.94 -5.56 -13.05
N GLY A 105 1.91 -4.98 -14.26
CA GLY A 105 3.13 -4.65 -14.98
C GLY A 105 3.49 -3.21 -14.75
N LEU A 106 4.79 -2.90 -14.75
CA LEU A 106 5.29 -1.56 -14.49
C LEU A 106 5.71 -0.86 -15.77
N ARG A 107 5.34 -1.42 -16.88
CA ARG A 107 5.69 -0.89 -18.19
C ARG A 107 4.53 -0.94 -19.12
#